data_de61b6b729f3b44f8b0f02ba213b35ac
#
_entry.id   de61b6b729f3b44f8b0f02ba213b35ac
#
_cell.length_a   1.000
_cell.length_b   1.000
_cell.length_c   1.000
_cell.angle_alpha   90.00
_cell.angle_beta   90.00
_cell.angle_gamma   90.00
#
_symmetry.space_group_name_H-M   'P 1'
#
loop_
_entity.id
_entity.type
_entity.pdbx_description
1 polymer ?
#
loop_
_entity_poly.entity_id
_entity_poly.type
_entity_poly.pdbx_seq_one_letter_code
_entity_poly.pdbx_strand_id
1 'polypeptide(L)'
;VALNRSGDGLELLRPLGASYPRVVSVGNSAGGAMLRALQTRLSAQPNFVLRTARAEHLISDGNTVSGAVCRAADGTRFTVTARVTLLACGGYSGILPFSINPPDLSGSGLAMAYDAGALLTDLEFIQFEPCVGIAPDAVRGKGIVTTMLHEGAVLRDGSGAAFLLRYGADGAHVGK
;
A
#
# COMPACT_ATOMS: atom_id res chain seq x y z
N VAL A 1 14.95 0.03 -13.18
CA VAL A 1 14.02 1.17 -13.06
C VAL A 1 14.83 2.45 -13.30
N ALA A 2 14.37 3.28 -14.23
CA ALA A 2 14.97 4.59 -14.46
C ALA A 2 14.40 5.59 -13.44
N LEU A 3 15.17 5.88 -12.40
CA LEU A 3 14.81 6.86 -11.38
C LEU A 3 15.06 8.28 -11.91
N ASN A 4 14.28 9.25 -11.42
CA ASN A 4 14.51 10.66 -11.73
C ASN A 4 15.92 11.09 -11.31
N ARG A 5 16.51 11.99 -12.09
CA ARG A 5 17.87 12.49 -11.86
C ARG A 5 17.89 14.01 -11.82
N SER A 6 18.83 14.54 -11.05
CA SER A 6 19.16 15.96 -10.99
C SER A 6 20.67 16.11 -11.13
N GLY A 7 21.13 16.69 -12.23
CA GLY A 7 22.53 16.66 -12.61
C GLY A 7 23.04 15.22 -12.76
N ASP A 8 24.20 14.90 -12.20
CA ASP A 8 24.80 13.57 -12.25
C ASP A 8 24.24 12.60 -11.20
N GLY A 9 23.42 13.09 -10.26
CA GLY A 9 22.89 12.30 -9.14
C GLY A 9 21.42 11.89 -9.30
N LEU A 10 20.87 11.21 -8.27
CA LEU A 10 19.45 10.97 -8.14
C LEU A 10 18.74 12.26 -7.66
N GLU A 11 17.57 12.53 -8.20
CA GLU A 11 16.68 13.53 -7.63
C GLU A 11 16.12 13.00 -6.30
N LEU A 12 16.42 13.69 -5.21
CA LEU A 12 15.95 13.33 -3.88
C LEU A 12 14.88 14.31 -3.42
N LEU A 13 13.69 13.78 -3.15
CA LEU A 13 12.56 14.54 -2.64
C LEU A 13 12.54 14.48 -1.11
N ARG A 14 12.09 15.59 -0.50
CA ARG A 14 11.82 15.68 0.93
C ARG A 14 10.32 15.78 1.18
N PRO A 15 9.59 14.66 1.30
CA PRO A 15 8.17 14.70 1.60
C PRO A 15 7.92 15.25 3.02
N LEU A 16 6.67 15.68 3.26
CA LEU A 16 6.24 16.18 4.55
C LEU A 16 6.56 15.18 5.67
N GLY A 17 7.16 15.67 6.77
CA GLY A 17 7.60 14.84 7.90
C GLY A 17 8.94 14.14 7.72
N ALA A 18 9.58 14.22 6.55
CA ALA A 18 10.94 13.72 6.39
C ALA A 18 11.96 14.70 6.96
N SER A 19 12.94 14.20 7.73
CA SER A 19 14.00 15.01 8.33
C SER A 19 14.97 15.57 7.28
N TYR A 20 15.17 14.86 6.17
CA TYR A 20 16.03 15.26 5.05
C TYR A 20 15.56 14.62 3.72
N PRO A 21 16.01 15.14 2.55
CA PRO A 21 15.71 14.56 1.26
C PRO A 21 16.26 13.13 1.15
N ARG A 22 15.38 12.14 0.88
CA ARG A 22 15.77 10.73 0.79
C ARG A 22 14.83 9.88 -0.08
N VAL A 23 13.78 10.49 -0.62
CA VAL A 23 12.81 9.76 -1.44
C VAL A 23 13.18 9.91 -2.91
N VAL A 24 13.32 8.81 -3.60
CA VAL A 24 13.51 8.75 -5.05
C VAL A 24 12.17 8.57 -5.75
N SER A 25 12.06 9.05 -6.97
CA SER A 25 10.82 9.00 -7.75
C SER A 25 11.04 8.54 -9.19
N VAL A 26 9.94 8.16 -9.83
CA VAL A 26 9.86 7.89 -11.26
C VAL A 26 8.60 8.61 -11.76
N GLY A 27 8.71 9.88 -12.10
CA GLY A 27 7.54 10.70 -12.33
C GLY A 27 6.55 10.56 -11.17
N ASN A 28 5.27 10.35 -11.49
CA ASN A 28 4.22 10.18 -10.49
C ASN A 28 3.85 8.70 -10.20
N SER A 29 4.65 7.74 -10.65
CA SER A 29 4.28 6.32 -10.60
C SER A 29 5.47 5.39 -10.29
N ALA A 30 6.19 5.67 -9.23
CA ALA A 30 7.34 4.85 -8.82
C ALA A 30 6.92 3.38 -8.59
N GLY A 31 5.82 3.12 -7.88
CA GLY A 31 5.30 1.77 -7.64
C GLY A 31 5.01 1.00 -8.93
N GLY A 32 4.33 1.63 -9.88
CA GLY A 32 4.06 1.01 -11.19
C GLY A 32 5.32 0.73 -12.01
N ALA A 33 6.32 1.61 -11.96
CA ALA A 33 7.59 1.41 -12.63
C ALA A 33 8.39 0.24 -12.02
N MET A 34 8.41 0.14 -10.69
CA MET A 34 9.04 -0.97 -9.97
C MET A 34 8.36 -2.30 -10.28
N LEU A 35 7.02 -2.33 -10.25
CA LEU A 35 6.25 -3.54 -10.54
C LEU A 35 6.54 -4.06 -11.95
N ARG A 36 6.50 -3.18 -12.97
CA ARG A 36 6.84 -3.56 -14.35
C ARG A 36 8.26 -4.11 -14.48
N ALA A 37 9.23 -3.47 -13.84
CA ALA A 37 10.61 -3.94 -13.89
C ALA A 37 10.78 -5.32 -13.25
N LEU A 38 10.12 -5.56 -12.11
CA LEU A 38 10.13 -6.85 -11.43
C LEU A 38 9.43 -7.93 -12.27
N GLN A 39 8.26 -7.63 -12.84
CA GLN A 39 7.53 -8.56 -13.71
C GLN A 39 8.38 -8.97 -14.93
N THR A 40 9.01 -8.00 -15.61
CA THR A 40 9.91 -8.28 -16.74
C THR A 40 11.06 -9.19 -16.32
N ARG A 41 11.68 -8.93 -15.17
CA ARG A 41 12.78 -9.73 -14.64
C ARG A 41 12.35 -11.14 -14.27
N LEU A 42 11.20 -11.29 -13.63
CA LEU A 42 10.65 -12.59 -13.24
C LEU A 42 10.23 -13.43 -14.44
N SER A 43 9.56 -12.80 -15.43
CA SER A 43 9.13 -13.51 -16.66
C SER A 43 10.28 -14.06 -17.48
N ALA A 44 11.48 -13.54 -17.30
CA ALA A 44 12.69 -14.05 -17.93
C ALA A 44 13.31 -15.25 -17.17
N GLN A 45 12.78 -15.63 -16.01
CA GLN A 45 13.30 -16.77 -15.26
C GLN A 45 12.63 -18.07 -15.74
N PRO A 46 13.38 -19.12 -16.10
CA PRO A 46 12.83 -20.35 -16.64
C PRO A 46 11.99 -21.16 -15.63
N ASN A 47 12.22 -20.93 -14.35
CA ASN A 47 11.54 -21.62 -13.25
C ASN A 47 10.44 -20.77 -12.58
N PHE A 48 10.06 -19.63 -13.18
CA PHE A 48 9.01 -18.77 -12.67
C PHE A 48 7.65 -19.12 -13.29
N VAL A 49 6.65 -19.29 -12.43
CA VAL A 49 5.25 -19.50 -12.85
C VAL A 49 4.38 -18.45 -12.19
N LEU A 50 3.69 -17.65 -12.99
CA LEU A 50 2.68 -16.72 -12.52
C LEU A 50 1.28 -17.34 -12.67
N ARG A 51 0.53 -17.36 -11.58
CA ARG A 51 -0.88 -17.77 -11.57
C ARG A 51 -1.75 -16.72 -10.93
N THR A 52 -2.83 -16.35 -11.61
CA THR A 52 -3.87 -15.47 -11.06
C THR A 52 -4.91 -16.32 -10.37
N ALA A 53 -4.98 -16.19 -9.05
CA ALA A 53 -5.93 -16.92 -8.22
C ALA A 53 -6.10 -16.22 -6.87
N ARG A 54 -7.17 -16.54 -6.16
CA ARG A 54 -7.37 -16.15 -4.75
C ARG A 54 -6.90 -17.29 -3.85
N ALA A 55 -5.95 -17.03 -2.97
CA ALA A 55 -5.61 -17.95 -1.91
C ALA A 55 -6.75 -17.95 -0.86
N GLU A 56 -7.21 -19.13 -0.46
CA GLU A 56 -8.31 -19.31 0.49
C GLU A 56 -7.81 -19.78 1.85
N HIS A 57 -6.86 -20.71 1.87
CA HIS A 57 -6.31 -21.30 3.09
C HIS A 57 -4.84 -21.64 2.88
N LEU A 58 -4.07 -21.58 3.96
CA LEU A 58 -2.75 -22.23 4.02
C LEU A 58 -2.95 -23.70 4.38
N ILE A 59 -2.12 -24.56 3.83
CA ILE A 59 -2.07 -25.97 4.20
C ILE A 59 -1.06 -26.10 5.34
N SER A 60 -1.55 -26.36 6.56
CA SER A 60 -0.73 -26.43 7.75
C SER A 60 -1.09 -27.67 8.57
N ASP A 61 -0.09 -28.28 9.19
CA ASP A 61 -0.26 -29.32 10.20
C ASP A 61 -0.12 -28.78 11.64
N GLY A 62 -0.11 -27.45 11.79
CA GLY A 62 0.08 -26.73 13.05
C GLY A 62 1.54 -26.37 13.35
N ASN A 63 2.51 -27.01 12.71
CA ASN A 63 3.94 -26.73 12.88
C ASN A 63 4.58 -26.21 11.59
N THR A 64 4.08 -26.65 10.44
CA THR A 64 4.66 -26.38 9.13
C THR A 64 3.59 -26.02 8.13
N VAL A 65 3.85 -24.97 7.33
CA VAL A 65 3.03 -24.63 6.17
C VAL A 65 3.64 -25.31 4.93
N SER A 66 2.85 -26.15 4.27
CA SER A 66 3.28 -26.94 3.10
C SER A 66 2.69 -26.45 1.77
N GLY A 67 1.99 -25.32 1.79
CA GLY A 67 1.39 -24.74 0.60
C GLY A 67 0.11 -23.97 0.86
N ALA A 68 -0.72 -23.84 -0.18
CA ALA A 68 -1.99 -23.13 -0.11
C ALA A 68 -3.07 -23.78 -0.98
N VAL A 69 -4.32 -23.65 -0.58
CA VAL A 69 -5.50 -23.90 -1.41
C VAL A 69 -5.91 -22.59 -2.07
N CYS A 70 -6.07 -22.62 -3.36
CA CYS A 70 -6.36 -21.47 -4.18
C CYS A 70 -7.63 -21.68 -5.01
N ARG A 71 -8.29 -20.59 -5.36
CA ARG A 71 -9.43 -20.58 -6.28
C ARG A 71 -9.11 -19.73 -7.50
N ALA A 72 -9.23 -20.31 -8.67
CA ALA A 72 -9.13 -19.61 -9.95
C ALA A 72 -10.38 -18.75 -10.24
N ALA A 73 -10.30 -17.88 -11.23
CA ALA A 73 -11.42 -17.00 -11.61
C ALA A 73 -12.66 -17.74 -12.09
N ASP A 74 -12.51 -18.93 -12.65
CA ASP A 74 -13.62 -19.83 -13.08
C ASP A 74 -14.25 -20.60 -11.91
N GLY A 75 -13.80 -20.37 -10.68
CA GLY A 75 -14.28 -21.04 -9.47
C GLY A 75 -13.55 -22.36 -9.14
N THR A 76 -12.72 -22.86 -10.03
CA THR A 76 -11.96 -24.10 -9.81
C THR A 76 -10.99 -23.95 -8.64
N ARG A 77 -11.05 -24.89 -7.70
CA ARG A 77 -10.09 -24.99 -6.61
C ARG A 77 -8.89 -25.84 -7.01
N PHE A 78 -7.73 -25.41 -6.61
CA PHE A 78 -6.49 -26.17 -6.80
C PHE A 78 -5.53 -25.94 -5.62
N THR A 79 -4.61 -26.87 -5.46
CA THR A 79 -3.59 -26.82 -4.40
C THR A 79 -2.25 -26.48 -5.00
N VAL A 80 -1.52 -25.60 -4.33
CA VAL A 80 -0.11 -25.34 -4.58
C VAL A 80 0.70 -25.91 -3.41
N THR A 81 1.51 -26.90 -3.66
CA THR A 81 2.43 -27.44 -2.66
C THR A 81 3.77 -26.75 -2.76
N ALA A 82 4.32 -26.30 -1.64
CA ALA A 82 5.58 -25.58 -1.59
C ALA A 82 6.33 -25.87 -0.29
N ARG A 83 7.65 -25.90 -0.36
CA ARG A 83 8.52 -26.03 0.83
C ARG A 83 8.57 -24.75 1.66
N VAL A 84 8.31 -23.62 1.05
CA VAL A 84 8.25 -22.30 1.68
C VAL A 84 7.10 -21.52 1.07
N THR A 85 6.31 -20.87 1.88
CA THR A 85 5.23 -19.96 1.47
C THR A 85 5.52 -18.56 1.98
N LEU A 86 5.57 -17.57 1.08
CA LEU A 86 5.71 -16.16 1.42
C LEU A 86 4.37 -15.46 1.29
N LEU A 87 3.86 -14.91 2.39
CA LEU A 87 2.68 -14.06 2.38
C LEU A 87 3.10 -12.61 2.12
N ALA A 88 2.62 -12.04 1.01
CA ALA A 88 2.83 -10.64 0.64
C ALA A 88 1.50 -9.99 0.22
N CYS A 89 0.43 -10.27 0.97
CA CYS A 89 -0.96 -9.94 0.63
C CYS A 89 -1.36 -8.50 0.98
N GLY A 90 -0.43 -7.69 1.49
CA GLY A 90 -0.73 -6.34 1.97
C GLY A 90 -1.54 -6.32 3.27
N GLY A 91 -2.16 -5.18 3.55
CA GLY A 91 -2.89 -4.93 4.80
C GLY A 91 -4.38 -5.29 4.73
N TYR A 92 -5.16 -4.64 5.58
CA TYR A 92 -6.58 -4.92 5.75
C TYR A 92 -7.48 -3.66 5.68
N SER A 93 -6.97 -2.57 5.17
CA SER A 93 -7.72 -1.30 5.11
C SER A 93 -8.99 -1.36 4.24
N GLY A 94 -9.10 -2.35 3.37
CA GLY A 94 -10.31 -2.59 2.56
C GLY A 94 -11.53 -3.04 3.35
N ILE A 95 -11.40 -3.40 4.64
CA ILE A 95 -12.56 -3.69 5.51
C ILE A 95 -13.19 -2.41 6.08
N LEU A 96 -12.50 -1.28 5.98
CA LEU A 96 -13.00 0.00 6.48
C LEU A 96 -14.01 0.58 5.49
N PRO A 97 -15.06 1.26 5.97
CA PRO A 97 -16.11 1.85 5.12
C PRO A 97 -15.57 2.89 4.13
N PHE A 98 -14.43 3.49 4.45
CA PHE A 98 -13.75 4.47 3.63
C PHE A 98 -12.23 4.23 3.68
N SER A 99 -11.65 3.91 2.54
CA SER A 99 -10.23 3.63 2.39
C SER A 99 -9.72 4.21 1.08
N ILE A 100 -8.48 4.69 1.08
CA ILE A 100 -7.76 5.13 -0.13
C ILE A 100 -6.96 3.99 -0.77
N ASN A 101 -6.89 2.86 -0.09
CA ASN A 101 -6.22 1.66 -0.62
C ASN A 101 -7.18 0.85 -1.51
N PRO A 102 -6.65 -0.02 -2.37
CA PRO A 102 -7.46 -0.93 -3.14
C PRO A 102 -8.42 -1.76 -2.27
N PRO A 103 -9.67 -1.98 -2.71
CA PRO A 103 -10.69 -2.67 -1.90
C PRO A 103 -10.39 -4.16 -1.67
N ASP A 104 -9.49 -4.74 -2.43
CA ASP A 104 -9.03 -6.12 -2.28
C ASP A 104 -8.03 -6.32 -1.12
N LEU A 105 -7.57 -5.24 -0.48
CA LEU A 105 -6.79 -5.31 0.76
C LEU A 105 -7.70 -5.66 1.95
N SER A 106 -8.27 -6.84 1.92
CA SER A 106 -9.30 -7.32 2.84
C SER A 106 -8.77 -7.97 4.12
N GLY A 107 -7.46 -8.04 4.30
CA GLY A 107 -6.86 -8.73 5.44
C GLY A 107 -6.86 -10.26 5.33
N SER A 108 -7.22 -10.82 4.18
CA SER A 108 -7.27 -12.27 4.00
C SER A 108 -5.93 -12.96 4.26
N GLY A 109 -4.80 -12.30 3.94
CA GLY A 109 -3.47 -12.82 4.27
C GLY A 109 -3.22 -12.92 5.78
N LEU A 110 -3.68 -11.92 6.54
CA LEU A 110 -3.60 -11.95 8.01
C LEU A 110 -4.47 -13.05 8.61
N ALA A 111 -5.70 -13.21 8.10
CA ALA A 111 -6.59 -14.29 8.53
C ALA A 111 -5.97 -15.66 8.26
N MET A 112 -5.45 -15.89 7.05
CA MET A 112 -4.77 -17.15 6.72
C MET A 112 -3.55 -17.41 7.60
N ALA A 113 -2.78 -16.37 7.93
CA ALA A 113 -1.63 -16.49 8.83
C ALA A 113 -2.08 -16.87 10.26
N TYR A 114 -3.13 -16.21 10.76
CA TYR A 114 -3.71 -16.52 12.07
C TYR A 114 -4.23 -17.95 12.15
N ASP A 115 -5.00 -18.39 11.15
CA ASP A 115 -5.53 -19.75 11.07
C ASP A 115 -4.41 -20.81 11.01
N ALA A 116 -3.26 -20.45 10.46
CA ALA A 116 -2.07 -21.29 10.43
C ALA A 116 -1.22 -21.22 11.73
N GLY A 117 -1.69 -20.50 12.76
CA GLY A 117 -1.05 -20.42 14.06
C GLY A 117 -0.07 -19.24 14.24
N ALA A 118 -0.01 -18.29 13.33
CA ALA A 118 0.84 -17.12 13.50
C ALA A 118 0.34 -16.18 14.61
N LEU A 119 1.26 -15.64 15.39
CA LEU A 119 0.97 -14.56 16.34
C LEU A 119 0.80 -13.25 15.57
N LEU A 120 -0.33 -12.58 15.76
CA LEU A 120 -0.60 -11.25 15.20
C LEU A 120 -0.44 -10.20 16.30
N THR A 121 0.18 -9.08 15.98
CA THR A 121 0.39 -7.93 16.89
C THR A 121 0.02 -6.63 16.21
N ASP A 122 -0.26 -5.61 17.01
CA ASP A 122 -0.40 -4.22 16.57
C ASP A 122 -1.52 -3.98 15.55
N LEU A 123 -2.55 -4.82 15.54
CA LEU A 123 -3.66 -4.69 14.59
C LEU A 123 -4.54 -3.47 14.84
N GLU A 124 -4.46 -2.86 16.02
CA GLU A 124 -5.15 -1.62 16.36
C GLU A 124 -4.53 -0.37 15.74
N PHE A 125 -3.29 -0.44 15.27
CA PHE A 125 -2.60 0.71 14.68
C PHE A 125 -3.00 0.92 13.22
N ILE A 126 -4.07 1.67 13.03
CA ILE A 126 -4.57 2.09 11.72
C ILE A 126 -4.15 3.54 11.49
N GLN A 127 -3.42 3.78 10.41
CA GLN A 127 -3.05 5.14 10.01
C GLN A 127 -4.16 5.74 9.15
N PHE A 128 -4.62 6.94 9.52
CA PHE A 128 -5.54 7.75 8.76
C PHE A 128 -4.77 8.84 8.01
N GLU A 129 -4.84 8.83 6.67
CA GLU A 129 -4.31 9.92 5.86
C GLU A 129 -5.31 11.10 5.90
N PRO A 130 -4.91 12.30 6.38
CA PRO A 130 -5.86 13.39 6.62
C PRO A 130 -6.36 14.08 5.36
N CYS A 131 -5.75 13.83 4.21
CA CYS A 131 -6.03 14.54 2.97
C CYS A 131 -6.65 13.60 1.94
N VAL A 132 -7.93 13.34 2.07
CA VAL A 132 -8.71 12.51 1.14
C VAL A 132 -9.91 13.29 0.61
N GLY A 133 -10.12 13.21 -0.70
CA GLY A 133 -11.26 13.83 -1.35
C GLY A 133 -12.57 13.16 -0.95
N ILE A 134 -13.54 13.95 -0.52
CA ILE A 134 -14.90 13.50 -0.20
C ILE A 134 -15.87 13.97 -1.29
N ALA A 135 -15.66 15.17 -1.80
CA ALA A 135 -16.49 15.78 -2.83
C ALA A 135 -15.60 16.62 -3.78
N PRO A 136 -15.99 16.76 -5.05
CA PRO A 136 -17.08 16.06 -5.75
C PRO A 136 -16.80 14.54 -5.92
N ASP A 137 -17.78 13.76 -6.31
CA ASP A 137 -17.67 12.28 -6.43
C ASP A 137 -16.49 11.82 -7.28
N ALA A 138 -16.10 12.61 -8.28
CA ALA A 138 -14.94 12.33 -9.13
C ALA A 138 -13.61 12.21 -8.38
N VAL A 139 -13.48 12.82 -7.20
CA VAL A 139 -12.28 12.76 -6.34
C VAL A 139 -12.49 11.98 -5.05
N ARG A 140 -13.70 11.45 -4.83
CA ARG A 140 -14.02 10.68 -3.63
C ARG A 140 -13.10 9.47 -3.48
N GLY A 141 -12.49 9.33 -2.31
CA GLY A 141 -11.55 8.27 -2.01
C GLY A 141 -10.16 8.43 -2.65
N LYS A 142 -9.91 9.50 -3.39
CA LYS A 142 -8.57 9.80 -3.91
C LYS A 142 -7.77 10.60 -2.88
N GLY A 143 -6.53 10.19 -2.65
CA GLY A 143 -5.61 10.94 -1.83
C GLY A 143 -5.39 12.34 -2.42
N ILE A 144 -5.72 13.36 -1.66
CA ILE A 144 -5.30 14.73 -1.94
C ILE A 144 -3.94 14.89 -1.30
N VAL A 145 -2.93 14.83 -2.11
CA VAL A 145 -1.54 14.58 -1.72
C VAL A 145 -1.07 15.59 -0.68
N THR A 146 -0.56 15.13 0.45
CA THR A 146 0.13 15.95 1.46
C THR A 146 1.27 16.78 0.87
N THR A 147 1.81 16.37 -0.27
CA THR A 147 2.76 17.15 -1.07
C THR A 147 2.22 18.54 -1.42
N MET A 148 0.91 18.70 -1.67
CA MET A 148 0.32 20.02 -1.93
C MET A 148 0.47 20.96 -0.74
N LEU A 149 0.35 20.46 0.50
CA LEU A 149 0.59 21.24 1.71
C LEU A 149 2.07 21.61 1.82
N HIS A 150 2.96 20.73 1.43
CA HIS A 150 4.40 20.99 1.38
C HIS A 150 4.75 22.09 0.37
N GLU A 151 4.03 22.14 -0.75
CA GLU A 151 4.16 23.17 -1.79
C GLU A 151 3.40 24.47 -1.46
N GLY A 152 2.91 24.61 -0.22
CA GLY A 152 2.29 25.83 0.28
C GLY A 152 0.77 25.91 0.13
N ALA A 153 0.09 24.82 -0.24
CA ALA A 153 -1.37 24.80 -0.22
C ALA A 153 -1.89 24.94 1.21
N VAL A 154 -2.97 25.69 1.37
CA VAL A 154 -3.59 25.94 2.69
C VAL A 154 -4.96 25.28 2.76
N LEU A 155 -5.15 24.40 3.75
CA LEU A 155 -6.46 23.84 4.04
C LEU A 155 -7.34 24.88 4.73
N ARG A 156 -8.56 25.05 4.23
CA ARG A 156 -9.54 25.99 4.76
C ARG A 156 -10.83 25.23 5.11
N ASP A 157 -11.47 25.68 6.20
CA ASP A 157 -12.80 25.21 6.56
C ASP A 157 -13.90 25.87 5.71
N GLY A 158 -15.17 25.49 5.94
CA GLY A 158 -16.31 26.03 5.22
C GLY A 158 -16.53 27.54 5.39
N SER A 159 -15.90 28.19 6.37
CA SER A 159 -15.88 29.64 6.56
C SER A 159 -14.74 30.33 5.79
N GLY A 160 -13.84 29.55 5.19
CA GLY A 160 -12.63 30.04 4.54
C GLY A 160 -11.43 30.23 5.49
N ALA A 161 -11.56 29.88 6.77
CA ALA A 161 -10.47 30.02 7.74
C ALA A 161 -9.41 28.92 7.57
N ALA A 162 -8.13 29.28 7.67
CA ALA A 162 -7.01 28.36 7.68
C ALA A 162 -6.92 27.66 9.05
N PHE A 163 -7.74 26.65 9.27
CA PHE A 163 -7.99 26.06 10.60
C PHE A 163 -6.79 25.33 11.19
N LEU A 164 -5.90 24.79 10.38
CA LEU A 164 -4.71 24.08 10.87
C LEU A 164 -3.76 24.97 11.68
N LEU A 165 -3.78 26.28 11.43
CA LEU A 165 -2.97 27.24 12.19
C LEU A 165 -3.32 27.28 13.67
N ARG A 166 -4.51 26.79 14.06
CA ARG A 166 -4.93 26.67 15.48
C ARG A 166 -4.15 25.59 16.23
N TYR A 167 -3.53 24.65 15.52
CA TYR A 167 -2.89 23.48 16.10
C TYR A 167 -1.35 23.52 15.99
N GLY A 168 -0.79 24.47 15.25
CA GLY A 168 0.65 24.65 15.12
C GLY A 168 1.01 25.88 14.31
N ALA A 169 2.19 26.44 14.56
CA ALA A 169 2.63 27.69 13.94
C ALA A 169 2.72 27.63 12.40
N ASP A 170 2.97 26.46 11.83
CA ASP A 170 3.10 26.24 10.40
C ASP A 170 1.95 25.39 9.78
N GLY A 171 1.07 24.86 10.62
CA GLY A 171 -0.06 24.03 10.18
C GLY A 171 0.32 22.78 9.38
N ALA A 172 1.59 22.64 9.03
CA ALA A 172 2.08 21.61 8.13
C ALA A 172 2.41 20.28 8.85
N HIS A 173 2.59 20.34 10.16
CA HIS A 173 2.96 19.18 10.99
C HIS A 173 1.78 18.60 11.76
N VAL A 174 0.58 19.18 11.61
CA VAL A 174 -0.63 18.75 12.29
C VAL A 174 -1.35 17.73 11.43
N GLY A 175 -1.38 16.49 11.87
CA GLY A 175 -2.07 15.40 11.19
C GLY A 175 -1.17 14.21 10.81
N LYS A 176 0.00 14.13 11.39
CA LYS A 176 0.86 12.94 11.32
C LYS A 176 1.06 12.32 12.69
#